data_3f03a70b6584d114dee1c37f4af08e5a
#
_entry.id   3f03a70b6584d114dee1c37f4af08e5a
#
_cell.length_a   1.000
_cell.length_b   1.000
_cell.length_c   1.000
_cell.angle_alpha   90.00
_cell.angle_beta   90.00
_cell.angle_gamma   90.00
#
_symmetry.space_group_name_H-M   'P 1'
#
loop_
_entity.id
_entity.type
_entity.pdbx_description
1 polymer ?
#
loop_
_entity_poly.entity_id
_entity_poly.type
_entity_poly.pdbx_seq_one_letter_code
_entity_poly.pdbx_strand_id
1 'polypeptide(L)'
;MRTLFTLLVLFLLTGCGSQHSVVAPELDLKQAKSAFGELKAALETDNGRFWNHSLAGPLLLVNRETRTVIANESDLSGELKKHGELYLGILPVEINIANTAFEWNGKRWTMVALPLPDTRAERLILLLHESYHRIQPALGFGDIPESQSIHLDNKDGRIFITLELEALKKALTTDDPLPHLYHALLFRHYRYKLFPDASEAENSLELLEGLAEYTGSMLSGRDDAALRAHYATQIELFYDLDSWVRSFAYFTLPVYGYFLQQQESGWHRQVTAESDLTALITLLLGSPLLDLSDEHILTTGMAYGIEEIVIRETEREMKKRELINSYRDLFQSEGVVVLPLENMHIGFNPSNLVPLDTLGTVYPNLRITDNWGILEVVSGGALMSPAWNKVTLPPPLQVTDSLAAGEGWKLRISDGWKLEKKEHHYYITK
;
A
#
# COMPACT_ATOMS: atom_id res chain seq x y z
N MET A 1 -66.26 -11.16 57.00
CA MET A 1 -65.43 -11.94 56.12
C MET A 1 -65.42 -11.20 54.78
N ARG A 2 -64.32 -10.44 54.48
CA ARG A 2 -64.13 -9.74 53.21
C ARG A 2 -62.94 -10.41 52.52
N THR A 3 -63.21 -11.07 51.43
CA THR A 3 -62.23 -11.74 50.58
C THR A 3 -61.60 -10.70 49.65
N LEU A 4 -60.29 -10.52 49.80
CA LEU A 4 -59.49 -9.67 48.92
C LEU A 4 -59.08 -10.49 47.64
N PHE A 5 -59.49 -10.03 46.45
CA PHE A 5 -59.01 -10.58 45.16
C PHE A 5 -57.78 -9.75 44.74
N THR A 6 -56.64 -10.40 44.72
CA THR A 6 -55.42 -9.82 44.22
C THR A 6 -55.31 -10.08 42.71
N LEU A 7 -55.45 -9.06 41.92
CA LEU A 7 -55.30 -9.11 40.48
C LEU A 7 -53.79 -9.07 40.13
N LEU A 8 -53.22 -10.15 39.59
CA LEU A 8 -51.86 -10.26 39.11
C LEU A 8 -51.85 -9.76 37.66
N VAL A 9 -51.30 -8.54 37.43
CA VAL A 9 -51.08 -8.00 36.08
C VAL A 9 -49.74 -8.50 35.57
N LEU A 10 -49.77 -9.41 34.61
CA LEU A 10 -48.60 -9.93 33.90
C LEU A 10 -48.20 -8.89 32.81
N PHE A 11 -47.13 -8.12 33.05
CA PHE A 11 -46.52 -7.29 32.00
C PHE A 11 -45.71 -8.19 31.07
N LEU A 12 -46.24 -8.49 29.88
CA LEU A 12 -45.48 -9.02 28.75
C LEU A 12 -44.63 -7.89 28.16
N LEU A 13 -43.37 -7.83 28.54
CA LEU A 13 -42.36 -7.05 27.84
C LEU A 13 -42.09 -7.69 26.48
N THR A 14 -42.81 -7.27 25.45
CA THR A 14 -42.41 -7.51 24.07
C THR A 14 -41.23 -6.58 23.75
N GLY A 15 -40.01 -7.08 23.94
CA GLY A 15 -38.81 -6.44 23.47
C GLY A 15 -38.82 -6.45 21.94
N CYS A 16 -39.35 -5.38 21.33
CA CYS A 16 -39.15 -5.11 19.92
C CYS A 16 -37.69 -4.68 19.73
N GLY A 17 -36.79 -5.64 19.49
CA GLY A 17 -35.46 -5.35 19.00
C GLY A 17 -35.62 -4.67 17.64
N SER A 18 -35.43 -3.37 17.58
CA SER A 18 -35.31 -2.64 16.32
C SER A 18 -34.09 -3.19 15.58
N GLN A 19 -34.32 -4.10 14.63
CA GLN A 19 -33.34 -4.46 13.64
C GLN A 19 -33.10 -3.20 12.83
N HIS A 20 -32.02 -2.46 13.15
CA HIS A 20 -31.53 -1.41 12.25
C HIS A 20 -31.12 -2.10 10.96
N SER A 21 -31.93 -1.94 9.90
CA SER A 21 -31.55 -2.37 8.56
C SER A 21 -30.34 -1.54 8.12
N VAL A 22 -29.22 -2.18 7.81
CA VAL A 22 -28.06 -1.53 7.20
C VAL A 22 -28.49 -1.03 5.83
N VAL A 23 -28.34 0.27 5.60
CA VAL A 23 -28.66 0.93 4.32
C VAL A 23 -27.35 1.37 3.67
N ALA A 24 -27.04 0.81 2.51
CA ALA A 24 -25.93 1.24 1.69
C ALA A 24 -26.39 2.37 0.73
N PRO A 25 -25.52 3.34 0.41
CA PRO A 25 -25.82 4.30 -0.64
C PRO A 25 -26.19 3.60 -1.97
N GLU A 26 -27.20 4.13 -2.68
CA GLU A 26 -27.67 3.52 -3.93
C GLU A 26 -26.56 3.45 -5.01
N LEU A 27 -25.69 4.46 -5.04
CA LEU A 27 -24.52 4.48 -5.92
C LEU A 27 -23.58 3.32 -5.64
N ASP A 28 -23.27 3.05 -4.36
CA ASP A 28 -22.40 1.95 -3.95
C ASP A 28 -23.01 0.58 -4.33
N LEU A 29 -24.33 0.41 -4.15
CA LEU A 29 -25.04 -0.82 -4.55
C LEU A 29 -24.97 -1.05 -6.05
N LYS A 30 -25.12 0.02 -6.86
CA LYS A 30 -25.02 -0.06 -8.32
C LYS A 30 -23.59 -0.43 -8.76
N GLN A 31 -22.58 0.21 -8.18
CA GLN A 31 -21.18 -0.11 -8.45
C GLN A 31 -20.85 -1.56 -8.06
N ALA A 32 -21.27 -2.00 -6.88
CA ALA A 32 -21.05 -3.36 -6.41
C ALA A 32 -21.67 -4.41 -7.35
N LYS A 33 -22.92 -4.21 -7.73
CA LYS A 33 -23.61 -5.13 -8.66
C LYS A 33 -22.90 -5.23 -10.02
N SER A 34 -22.46 -4.10 -10.58
CA SER A 34 -21.68 -4.06 -11.83
C SER A 34 -20.35 -4.80 -11.67
N ALA A 35 -19.59 -4.48 -10.64
CA ALA A 35 -18.26 -5.02 -10.38
C ALA A 35 -18.30 -6.55 -10.14
N PHE A 36 -19.24 -7.04 -9.34
CA PHE A 36 -19.41 -8.48 -9.13
C PHE A 36 -19.83 -9.21 -10.41
N GLY A 37 -20.68 -8.60 -11.23
CA GLY A 37 -21.06 -9.14 -12.54
C GLY A 37 -19.89 -9.19 -13.52
N GLU A 38 -19.09 -8.13 -13.57
CA GLU A 38 -17.88 -8.06 -14.41
C GLU A 38 -16.83 -9.09 -14.00
N LEU A 39 -16.57 -9.20 -12.68
CA LEU A 39 -15.64 -10.19 -12.13
C LEU A 39 -16.11 -11.61 -12.39
N LYS A 40 -17.39 -11.90 -12.16
CA LYS A 40 -17.97 -13.21 -12.42
C LYS A 40 -17.77 -13.62 -13.89
N ALA A 41 -18.08 -12.73 -14.83
CA ALA A 41 -17.90 -13.01 -16.26
C ALA A 41 -16.42 -13.26 -16.64
N ALA A 42 -15.47 -12.50 -16.04
CA ALA A 42 -14.03 -12.74 -16.26
C ALA A 42 -13.59 -14.10 -15.69
N LEU A 43 -14.05 -14.45 -14.50
CA LEU A 43 -13.72 -15.73 -13.86
C LEU A 43 -14.36 -16.95 -14.55
N GLU A 44 -15.57 -16.81 -15.10
CA GLU A 44 -16.20 -17.82 -15.93
C GLU A 44 -15.43 -18.05 -17.23
N THR A 45 -14.86 -16.97 -17.81
CA THR A 45 -14.00 -17.05 -19.00
C THR A 45 -12.68 -17.76 -18.69
N ASP A 46 -12.03 -17.42 -17.57
CA ASP A 46 -10.81 -18.08 -17.11
C ASP A 46 -11.08 -19.54 -16.71
N ASN A 47 -12.16 -19.80 -16.04
CA ASN A 47 -12.54 -21.11 -15.50
C ASN A 47 -11.43 -21.80 -14.70
N GLY A 48 -10.66 -21.02 -13.93
CA GLY A 48 -9.53 -21.47 -13.09
C GLY A 48 -8.31 -21.94 -13.87
N ARG A 49 -8.24 -21.71 -15.20
CA ARG A 49 -7.14 -22.20 -16.05
C ARG A 49 -5.84 -21.44 -15.84
N PHE A 50 -5.93 -20.17 -15.46
CA PHE A 50 -4.73 -19.33 -15.34
C PHE A 50 -3.78 -19.89 -14.27
N TRP A 51 -4.27 -20.16 -13.06
CA TRP A 51 -3.48 -20.70 -11.96
C TRP A 51 -3.68 -22.21 -11.69
N ASN A 52 -4.44 -22.94 -12.52
CA ASN A 52 -4.96 -24.26 -12.17
C ASN A 52 -5.74 -24.24 -10.83
N HIS A 53 -6.26 -23.08 -10.44
CA HIS A 53 -7.01 -22.82 -9.23
C HIS A 53 -8.02 -21.70 -9.48
N SER A 54 -9.21 -21.82 -8.86
CA SER A 54 -10.25 -20.80 -9.03
C SER A 54 -9.97 -19.55 -8.22
N LEU A 55 -10.00 -18.38 -8.87
CA LEU A 55 -10.01 -17.07 -8.25
C LEU A 55 -11.41 -16.66 -7.73
N ALA A 56 -12.46 -17.43 -8.03
CA ALA A 56 -13.80 -17.16 -7.54
C ALA A 56 -13.91 -17.42 -6.03
N GLY A 57 -14.63 -16.55 -5.31
CA GLY A 57 -14.86 -16.72 -3.88
C GLY A 57 -15.44 -15.48 -3.18
N PRO A 58 -15.42 -15.48 -1.84
CA PRO A 58 -15.95 -14.41 -1.04
C PRO A 58 -15.28 -13.09 -1.34
N LEU A 59 -16.07 -12.09 -1.72
CA LEU A 59 -15.59 -10.73 -1.97
C LEU A 59 -16.56 -9.72 -1.35
N LEU A 60 -16.00 -8.71 -0.70
CA LEU A 60 -16.76 -7.60 -0.13
C LEU A 60 -16.14 -6.25 -0.53
N LEU A 61 -17.02 -5.29 -0.76
CA LEU A 61 -16.68 -3.90 -0.96
C LEU A 61 -17.04 -3.12 0.30
N VAL A 62 -16.17 -2.20 0.71
CA VAL A 62 -16.35 -1.43 1.96
C VAL A 62 -16.33 0.05 1.68
N ASN A 63 -17.37 0.75 2.08
CA ASN A 63 -17.39 2.21 2.09
C ASN A 63 -16.53 2.72 3.27
N ARG A 64 -15.53 3.57 2.98
CA ARG A 64 -14.54 4.04 3.97
C ARG A 64 -15.16 4.92 5.07
N GLU A 65 -16.21 5.67 4.75
CA GLU A 65 -16.83 6.62 5.68
C GLU A 65 -17.85 5.93 6.59
N THR A 66 -18.74 5.15 5.98
CA THR A 66 -19.85 4.52 6.71
C THR A 66 -19.52 3.12 7.24
N ARG A 67 -18.41 2.53 6.78
CA ARG A 67 -18.01 1.14 7.03
C ARG A 67 -19.04 0.11 6.53
N THR A 68 -19.97 0.53 5.68
CA THR A 68 -20.95 -0.37 5.08
C THR A 68 -20.25 -1.38 4.19
N VAL A 69 -20.53 -2.65 4.41
CA VAL A 69 -20.09 -3.79 3.61
C VAL A 69 -21.15 -4.15 2.59
N ILE A 70 -20.75 -4.37 1.35
CA ILE A 70 -21.55 -4.95 0.28
C ILE A 70 -20.80 -6.20 -0.19
N ALA A 71 -21.37 -7.38 0.03
CA ALA A 71 -20.72 -8.65 -0.29
C ALA A 71 -21.48 -9.45 -1.37
N ASN A 72 -20.72 -10.29 -2.10
CA ASN A 72 -21.27 -11.18 -3.12
C ASN A 72 -21.90 -12.45 -2.55
N GLU A 73 -21.61 -12.78 -1.29
CA GLU A 73 -22.18 -13.93 -0.59
C GLU A 73 -22.36 -13.69 0.92
N SER A 74 -23.03 -14.61 1.64
CA SER A 74 -23.20 -14.54 3.10
C SER A 74 -21.91 -14.92 3.83
N ASP A 75 -21.72 -14.36 5.02
CA ASP A 75 -20.81 -14.87 6.04
C ASP A 75 -21.38 -16.13 6.75
N LEU A 76 -20.56 -16.76 7.61
CA LEU A 76 -21.01 -17.93 8.41
C LEU A 76 -21.65 -17.55 9.74
N SER A 77 -21.42 -16.33 10.24
CA SER A 77 -21.97 -15.85 11.52
C SER A 77 -23.34 -15.19 11.36
N GLY A 78 -23.78 -14.94 10.12
CA GLY A 78 -25.05 -14.30 9.82
C GLY A 78 -25.10 -12.80 10.13
N GLU A 79 -23.95 -12.14 10.18
CA GLU A 79 -23.84 -10.68 10.32
C GLU A 79 -24.26 -9.96 9.02
N LEU A 80 -23.93 -10.55 7.87
CA LEU A 80 -24.34 -10.05 6.58
C LEU A 80 -25.78 -10.43 6.27
N LYS A 81 -26.63 -9.43 6.03
CA LYS A 81 -28.05 -9.62 5.74
C LYS A 81 -28.33 -9.56 4.25
N LYS A 82 -29.13 -10.49 3.75
CA LYS A 82 -29.48 -10.58 2.33
C LYS A 82 -30.25 -9.33 1.85
N HIS A 83 -29.80 -8.74 0.76
CA HIS A 83 -30.42 -7.61 0.09
C HIS A 83 -30.45 -7.86 -1.44
N GLY A 84 -31.55 -8.45 -1.93
CA GLY A 84 -31.64 -8.92 -3.32
C GLY A 84 -30.63 -10.03 -3.61
N GLU A 85 -29.70 -9.77 -4.54
CA GLU A 85 -28.60 -10.68 -4.88
C GLU A 85 -27.31 -10.42 -4.07
N LEU A 86 -27.30 -9.37 -3.24
CA LEU A 86 -26.18 -8.93 -2.45
C LEU A 86 -26.39 -9.21 -0.95
N TYR A 87 -25.37 -9.00 -0.16
CA TYR A 87 -25.41 -9.09 1.29
C TYR A 87 -24.82 -7.82 1.89
N LEU A 88 -25.47 -7.25 2.88
CA LEU A 88 -25.12 -5.99 3.53
C LEU A 88 -24.79 -6.19 5.01
N GLY A 89 -23.83 -5.43 5.50
CA GLY A 89 -23.43 -5.40 6.90
C GLY A 89 -22.62 -4.15 7.23
N ILE A 90 -22.07 -4.12 8.42
CA ILE A 90 -21.13 -3.09 8.88
C ILE A 90 -19.83 -3.78 9.28
N LEU A 91 -18.72 -3.31 8.75
CA LEU A 91 -17.40 -3.80 9.15
C LEU A 91 -17.06 -3.30 10.55
N PRO A 92 -16.71 -4.19 11.51
CA PRO A 92 -16.32 -3.80 12.86
C PRO A 92 -15.19 -2.76 12.86
N VAL A 93 -15.22 -1.83 13.84
CA VAL A 93 -14.25 -0.71 13.90
C VAL A 93 -12.80 -1.17 14.13
N GLU A 94 -12.63 -2.36 14.68
CA GLU A 94 -11.34 -3.01 14.94
C GLU A 94 -10.67 -3.52 13.66
N ILE A 95 -11.43 -3.72 12.57
CA ILE A 95 -10.90 -4.19 11.30
C ILE A 95 -10.51 -2.97 10.45
N ASN A 96 -9.25 -2.90 10.05
CA ASN A 96 -8.78 -1.85 9.15
C ASN A 96 -9.36 -2.03 7.74
N ILE A 97 -9.81 -0.93 7.12
CA ILE A 97 -10.27 -0.95 5.73
C ILE A 97 -9.05 -0.79 4.82
N ALA A 98 -8.76 -1.82 4.05
CA ALA A 98 -7.70 -1.85 3.04
C ALA A 98 -8.14 -2.73 1.86
N ASN A 99 -7.45 -2.62 0.74
CA ASN A 99 -7.51 -3.64 -0.29
C ASN A 99 -6.63 -4.79 0.20
N THR A 100 -7.21 -5.97 0.45
CA THR A 100 -6.47 -7.10 1.03
C THR A 100 -7.35 -8.36 1.12
N ALA A 101 -6.71 -9.49 1.41
CA ALA A 101 -7.40 -10.70 1.83
C ALA A 101 -7.31 -10.90 3.35
N PHE A 102 -8.42 -11.21 4.01
CA PHE A 102 -8.47 -11.35 5.47
C PHE A 102 -9.53 -12.36 5.93
N GLU A 103 -9.34 -12.87 7.14
CA GLU A 103 -10.31 -13.77 7.78
C GLU A 103 -11.37 -12.96 8.53
N TRP A 104 -12.64 -13.22 8.23
CA TRP A 104 -13.75 -12.61 8.93
C TRP A 104 -14.98 -13.50 8.90
N ASN A 105 -15.60 -13.68 10.07
CA ASN A 105 -16.84 -14.45 10.25
C ASN A 105 -16.79 -15.84 9.58
N GLY A 106 -15.65 -16.55 9.76
CA GLY A 106 -15.44 -17.91 9.31
C GLY A 106 -15.08 -18.09 7.83
N LYS A 107 -14.85 -17.00 7.10
CA LYS A 107 -14.42 -17.03 5.69
C LYS A 107 -13.21 -16.17 5.46
N ARG A 108 -12.38 -16.58 4.49
CA ARG A 108 -11.32 -15.72 3.94
C ARG A 108 -11.89 -14.87 2.82
N TRP A 109 -11.98 -13.58 3.05
CA TRP A 109 -12.56 -12.60 2.16
C TRP A 109 -11.51 -11.88 1.34
N THR A 110 -11.87 -11.53 0.11
CA THR A 110 -11.26 -10.43 -0.61
C THR A 110 -11.97 -9.14 -0.18
N MET A 111 -11.26 -8.17 0.37
CA MET A 111 -11.80 -6.85 0.73
C MET A 111 -11.26 -5.80 -0.22
N VAL A 112 -12.15 -4.99 -0.80
CA VAL A 112 -11.81 -3.84 -1.62
C VAL A 112 -12.56 -2.62 -1.13
N ALA A 113 -11.83 -1.52 -0.96
CA ALA A 113 -12.41 -0.26 -0.50
C ALA A 113 -13.06 0.52 -1.66
N LEU A 114 -14.23 1.12 -1.40
CA LEU A 114 -14.89 2.05 -2.31
C LEU A 114 -14.27 3.46 -2.23
N PRO A 115 -14.33 4.26 -3.32
CA PRO A 115 -14.91 3.94 -4.64
C PRO A 115 -14.00 3.04 -5.49
N LEU A 116 -14.60 2.28 -6.40
CA LEU A 116 -13.87 1.47 -7.38
C LEU A 116 -13.37 2.35 -8.55
N PRO A 117 -12.34 1.89 -9.31
CA PRO A 117 -11.91 2.54 -10.54
C PRO A 117 -13.03 2.70 -11.56
N ASP A 118 -12.99 3.78 -12.34
CA ASP A 118 -14.06 4.15 -13.28
C ASP A 118 -14.18 3.20 -14.48
N THR A 119 -13.05 2.69 -14.99
CA THR A 119 -13.07 1.80 -16.15
C THR A 119 -13.24 0.34 -15.72
N ARG A 120 -13.92 -0.44 -16.59
CA ARG A 120 -14.09 -1.90 -16.35
C ARG A 120 -12.76 -2.62 -16.20
N ALA A 121 -11.78 -2.28 -17.04
CA ALA A 121 -10.50 -2.99 -17.03
C ALA A 121 -9.70 -2.70 -15.75
N GLU A 122 -9.67 -1.45 -15.28
CA GLU A 122 -9.00 -1.11 -14.00
C GLU A 122 -9.72 -1.75 -12.80
N ARG A 123 -11.06 -1.78 -12.80
CA ARG A 123 -11.82 -2.50 -11.76
C ARG A 123 -11.48 -3.99 -11.74
N LEU A 124 -11.38 -4.62 -12.92
CA LEU A 124 -11.03 -6.03 -13.02
C LEU A 124 -9.60 -6.30 -12.54
N ILE A 125 -8.63 -5.44 -12.89
CA ILE A 125 -7.26 -5.57 -12.37
C ILE A 125 -7.31 -5.57 -10.84
N LEU A 126 -7.90 -4.57 -10.22
CA LEU A 126 -7.98 -4.46 -8.77
C LEU A 126 -8.67 -5.67 -8.12
N LEU A 127 -9.85 -6.05 -8.62
CA LEU A 127 -10.62 -7.16 -8.04
C LEU A 127 -9.92 -8.52 -8.19
N LEU A 128 -9.24 -8.75 -9.31
CA LEU A 128 -8.50 -9.98 -9.58
C LEU A 128 -7.19 -10.03 -8.81
N HIS A 129 -6.48 -8.91 -8.68
CA HIS A 129 -5.30 -8.73 -7.84
C HIS A 129 -5.62 -9.14 -6.39
N GLU A 130 -6.65 -8.54 -5.79
CA GLU A 130 -7.06 -8.85 -4.42
C GLU A 130 -7.65 -10.28 -4.29
N SER A 131 -8.29 -10.79 -5.34
CA SER A 131 -8.73 -12.19 -5.36
C SER A 131 -7.55 -13.16 -5.42
N TYR A 132 -6.44 -12.79 -6.05
CA TYR A 132 -5.20 -13.57 -6.01
C TYR A 132 -4.65 -13.64 -4.58
N HIS A 133 -4.57 -12.53 -3.86
CA HIS A 133 -4.14 -12.53 -2.44
C HIS A 133 -4.99 -13.47 -1.56
N ARG A 134 -6.28 -13.63 -1.88
CA ARG A 134 -7.13 -14.55 -1.14
C ARG A 134 -6.72 -16.02 -1.34
N ILE A 135 -6.29 -16.40 -2.55
CA ILE A 135 -5.88 -17.77 -2.85
C ILE A 135 -4.36 -18.02 -2.72
N GLN A 136 -3.58 -16.98 -2.55
CA GLN A 136 -2.11 -17.01 -2.48
C GLN A 136 -1.57 -18.06 -1.49
N PRO A 137 -2.13 -18.21 -0.26
CA PRO A 137 -1.71 -19.31 0.63
C PRO A 137 -1.99 -20.69 0.08
N ALA A 138 -3.12 -20.88 -0.64
CA ALA A 138 -3.45 -22.16 -1.26
C ALA A 138 -2.54 -22.52 -2.46
N LEU A 139 -1.92 -21.52 -3.07
CA LEU A 139 -0.90 -21.68 -4.12
C LEU A 139 0.52 -21.88 -3.54
N GLY A 140 0.69 -21.85 -2.20
CA GLY A 140 1.98 -22.05 -1.55
C GLY A 140 2.76 -20.75 -1.27
N PHE A 141 2.17 -19.57 -1.47
CA PHE A 141 2.82 -18.27 -1.26
C PHE A 141 2.43 -17.59 0.07
N GLY A 142 1.88 -18.36 1.05
CA GLY A 142 1.34 -17.78 2.28
C GLY A 142 2.39 -17.29 3.29
N ASP A 143 3.60 -17.84 3.25
CA ASP A 143 4.63 -17.62 4.25
C ASP A 143 5.83 -16.81 3.73
N ILE A 144 5.69 -16.12 2.60
CA ILE A 144 6.75 -15.26 2.09
C ILE A 144 6.86 -14.03 3.00
N PRO A 145 8.05 -13.77 3.59
CA PRO A 145 8.24 -12.60 4.42
C PRO A 145 8.17 -11.33 3.57
N GLU A 146 7.41 -10.36 4.04
CA GLU A 146 7.37 -9.05 3.39
C GLU A 146 8.69 -8.32 3.63
N SER A 147 9.38 -7.96 2.55
CA SER A 147 10.62 -7.20 2.57
C SER A 147 10.43 -5.80 1.99
N GLN A 148 11.26 -4.86 2.42
CA GLN A 148 11.29 -3.51 1.88
C GLN A 148 12.54 -3.30 1.04
N SER A 149 12.38 -2.90 -0.20
CA SER A 149 13.48 -2.61 -1.13
C SER A 149 14.05 -1.21 -0.88
N ILE A 150 14.59 -0.98 0.32
CA ILE A 150 15.06 0.35 0.79
C ILE A 150 16.14 0.95 -0.11
N HIS A 151 16.90 0.14 -0.85
CA HIS A 151 17.87 0.60 -1.84
C HIS A 151 17.21 1.42 -2.95
N LEU A 152 15.90 1.25 -3.22
CA LEU A 152 15.13 2.05 -4.19
C LEU A 152 14.78 3.46 -3.68
N ASP A 153 15.13 3.81 -2.45
CA ASP A 153 15.14 5.21 -1.97
C ASP A 153 16.52 5.86 -2.06
N ASN A 154 17.54 5.09 -2.45
CA ASN A 154 18.89 5.56 -2.73
C ASN A 154 19.00 6.05 -4.19
N LYS A 155 19.84 7.07 -4.45
CA LYS A 155 20.04 7.63 -5.79
C LYS A 155 20.38 6.57 -6.84
N ASP A 156 21.37 5.72 -6.57
CA ASP A 156 21.82 4.73 -7.56
C ASP A 156 20.79 3.61 -7.75
N GLY A 157 20.10 3.17 -6.67
CA GLY A 157 18.99 2.24 -6.78
C GLY A 157 17.88 2.77 -7.70
N ARG A 158 17.53 4.06 -7.55
CA ARG A 158 16.54 4.74 -8.40
C ARG A 158 16.99 4.90 -9.83
N ILE A 159 18.26 5.21 -10.08
CA ILE A 159 18.81 5.28 -11.45
C ILE A 159 18.62 3.94 -12.16
N PHE A 160 19.02 2.83 -11.53
CA PHE A 160 19.00 1.54 -12.21
C PHE A 160 17.62 0.89 -12.30
N ILE A 161 16.68 1.15 -11.37
CA ILE A 161 15.28 0.73 -11.58
C ILE A 161 14.60 1.57 -12.67
N THR A 162 14.92 2.86 -12.79
CA THR A 162 14.42 3.69 -13.88
C THR A 162 14.93 3.20 -15.25
N LEU A 163 16.22 2.89 -15.37
CA LEU A 163 16.78 2.34 -16.62
C LEU A 163 16.15 0.99 -16.99
N GLU A 164 15.90 0.12 -16.01
CA GLU A 164 15.16 -1.13 -16.20
C GLU A 164 13.76 -0.87 -16.74
N LEU A 165 13.00 0.04 -16.13
CA LEU A 165 11.65 0.39 -16.56
C LEU A 165 11.61 1.06 -17.92
N GLU A 166 12.56 1.94 -18.24
CA GLU A 166 12.68 2.53 -19.59
C GLU A 166 12.97 1.46 -20.65
N ALA A 167 13.81 0.47 -20.32
CA ALA A 167 14.06 -0.65 -21.21
C ALA A 167 12.81 -1.53 -21.40
N LEU A 168 12.06 -1.83 -20.33
CA LEU A 168 10.79 -2.53 -20.39
C LEU A 168 9.74 -1.76 -21.21
N LYS A 169 9.63 -0.44 -21.00
CA LYS A 169 8.74 0.43 -21.78
C LYS A 169 9.09 0.41 -23.27
N LYS A 170 10.39 0.41 -23.59
CA LYS A 170 10.84 0.30 -24.99
C LYS A 170 10.49 -1.07 -25.57
N ALA A 171 10.64 -2.17 -24.82
CA ALA A 171 10.23 -3.49 -25.24
C ALA A 171 8.72 -3.57 -25.57
N LEU A 172 7.88 -2.87 -24.80
CA LEU A 172 6.43 -2.80 -25.05
C LEU A 172 6.06 -2.06 -26.34
N THR A 173 6.92 -1.19 -26.86
CA THR A 173 6.61 -0.30 -27.98
C THR A 173 7.36 -0.63 -29.28
N THR A 174 8.17 -1.70 -29.31
CA THR A 174 8.93 -2.16 -30.47
C THR A 174 8.43 -3.50 -31.00
N ASP A 175 8.76 -3.80 -32.27
CA ASP A 175 8.51 -5.11 -32.88
C ASP A 175 9.60 -6.14 -32.51
N ASP A 176 10.77 -5.71 -32.05
CA ASP A 176 11.86 -6.57 -31.54
C ASP A 176 12.12 -6.28 -30.05
N PRO A 177 11.37 -6.90 -29.12
CA PRO A 177 11.49 -6.61 -27.70
C PRO A 177 12.71 -7.23 -27.02
N LEU A 178 13.28 -8.32 -27.55
CA LEU A 178 14.30 -9.11 -26.85
C LEU A 178 15.56 -8.31 -26.46
N PRO A 179 16.16 -7.49 -27.33
CA PRO A 179 17.32 -6.67 -26.92
C PRO A 179 17.01 -5.75 -25.73
N HIS A 180 15.80 -5.19 -25.68
CA HIS A 180 15.37 -4.31 -24.62
C HIS A 180 15.09 -5.06 -23.30
N LEU A 181 14.57 -6.29 -23.39
CA LEU A 181 14.40 -7.16 -22.22
C LEU A 181 15.76 -7.58 -21.64
N TYR A 182 16.75 -7.86 -22.49
CA TYR A 182 18.11 -8.14 -22.03
C TYR A 182 18.79 -6.92 -21.38
N HIS A 183 18.55 -5.72 -21.90
CA HIS A 183 19.03 -4.48 -21.25
C HIS A 183 18.30 -4.21 -19.94
N ALA A 184 17.01 -4.51 -19.83
CA ALA A 184 16.28 -4.42 -18.56
C ALA A 184 16.89 -5.37 -17.50
N LEU A 185 17.18 -6.62 -17.87
CA LEU A 185 17.89 -7.57 -17.00
C LEU A 185 19.31 -7.10 -16.67
N LEU A 186 20.02 -6.48 -17.63
CA LEU A 186 21.35 -5.92 -17.41
C LEU A 186 21.32 -4.88 -16.28
N PHE A 187 20.38 -3.93 -16.32
CA PHE A 187 20.24 -2.90 -15.29
C PHE A 187 19.80 -3.47 -13.97
N ARG A 188 18.90 -4.48 -13.95
CA ARG A 188 18.52 -5.20 -12.75
C ARG A 188 19.71 -5.89 -12.09
N HIS A 189 20.49 -6.68 -12.83
CA HIS A 189 21.67 -7.36 -12.31
C HIS A 189 22.76 -6.40 -11.85
N TYR A 190 22.92 -5.26 -12.53
CA TYR A 190 23.87 -4.23 -12.09
C TYR A 190 23.41 -3.58 -10.78
N ARG A 191 22.12 -3.32 -10.60
CA ARG A 191 21.56 -2.87 -9.32
C ARG A 191 21.85 -3.87 -8.19
N TYR A 192 21.71 -5.17 -8.45
CA TYR A 192 22.04 -6.23 -7.47
C TYR A 192 23.55 -6.30 -7.17
N LYS A 193 24.40 -6.01 -8.14
CA LYS A 193 25.85 -5.85 -7.91
C LYS A 193 26.16 -4.69 -6.97
N LEU A 194 25.43 -3.58 -7.06
CA LEU A 194 25.60 -2.41 -6.20
C LEU A 194 25.00 -2.61 -4.80
N PHE A 195 23.92 -3.36 -4.71
CA PHE A 195 23.14 -3.59 -3.48
C PHE A 195 22.91 -5.10 -3.30
N PRO A 196 23.84 -5.83 -2.63
CA PRO A 196 23.78 -7.29 -2.55
C PRO A 196 22.46 -7.87 -1.98
N ASP A 197 21.81 -7.15 -1.04
CA ASP A 197 20.55 -7.60 -0.43
C ASP A 197 19.32 -7.27 -1.28
N ALA A 198 19.50 -6.55 -2.39
CA ALA A 198 18.41 -6.10 -3.26
C ALA A 198 17.68 -7.26 -3.93
N SER A 199 18.41 -8.30 -4.36
CA SER A 199 17.81 -9.43 -5.08
C SER A 199 16.79 -10.17 -4.26
N GLU A 200 17.06 -10.44 -2.99
CA GLU A 200 16.13 -11.12 -2.08
C GLU A 200 14.92 -10.23 -1.76
N ALA A 201 15.17 -8.95 -1.46
CA ALA A 201 14.11 -8.00 -1.12
C ALA A 201 13.15 -7.76 -2.30
N GLU A 202 13.67 -7.58 -3.51
CA GLU A 202 12.86 -7.38 -4.71
C GLU A 202 12.10 -8.67 -5.08
N ASN A 203 12.78 -9.83 -5.05
CA ASN A 203 12.16 -11.12 -5.33
C ASN A 203 10.96 -11.41 -4.42
N SER A 204 11.12 -11.18 -3.12
CA SER A 204 10.04 -11.37 -2.15
C SER A 204 8.79 -10.54 -2.51
N LEU A 205 8.97 -9.27 -2.83
CA LEU A 205 7.86 -8.39 -3.16
C LEU A 205 7.25 -8.70 -4.55
N GLU A 206 8.06 -9.10 -5.52
CA GLU A 206 7.56 -9.54 -6.83
C GLU A 206 6.75 -10.85 -6.72
N LEU A 207 7.14 -11.80 -5.84
CA LEU A 207 6.34 -12.99 -5.55
C LEU A 207 5.01 -12.65 -4.87
N LEU A 208 5.00 -11.66 -3.99
CA LEU A 208 3.79 -11.25 -3.26
C LEU A 208 2.86 -10.39 -4.13
N GLU A 209 3.33 -9.26 -4.60
CA GLU A 209 2.55 -8.21 -5.25
C GLU A 209 2.62 -8.28 -6.78
N GLY A 210 3.82 -8.61 -7.31
CA GLY A 210 4.03 -8.66 -8.75
C GLY A 210 3.21 -9.74 -9.44
N LEU A 211 3.11 -10.94 -8.84
CA LEU A 211 2.25 -12.03 -9.36
C LEU A 211 0.75 -11.68 -9.24
N ALA A 212 0.36 -10.95 -8.20
CA ALA A 212 -1.02 -10.47 -8.04
C ALA A 212 -1.39 -9.49 -9.16
N GLU A 213 -0.53 -8.49 -9.41
CA GLU A 213 -0.73 -7.50 -10.47
C GLU A 213 -0.66 -8.13 -11.87
N TYR A 214 0.26 -9.05 -12.10
CA TYR A 214 0.31 -9.85 -13.32
C TYR A 214 -1.01 -10.59 -13.56
N THR A 215 -1.55 -11.23 -12.53
CA THR A 215 -2.83 -11.94 -12.59
C THR A 215 -3.98 -11.00 -12.96
N GLY A 216 -4.07 -9.87 -12.27
CA GLY A 216 -5.08 -8.84 -12.53
C GLY A 216 -5.03 -8.32 -13.95
N SER A 217 -3.85 -7.96 -14.41
CA SER A 217 -3.61 -7.39 -15.73
C SER A 217 -3.94 -8.38 -16.85
N MET A 218 -3.45 -9.62 -16.76
CA MET A 218 -3.66 -10.65 -17.77
C MET A 218 -5.12 -11.09 -17.91
N LEU A 219 -5.89 -11.06 -16.82
CA LEU A 219 -7.30 -11.44 -16.79
C LEU A 219 -8.26 -10.24 -16.91
N SER A 220 -7.77 -9.02 -17.10
CA SER A 220 -8.56 -7.77 -17.18
C SER A 220 -9.48 -7.70 -18.41
N GLY A 221 -9.25 -8.59 -19.41
CA GLY A 221 -9.98 -8.60 -20.66
C GLY A 221 -9.49 -7.56 -21.69
N ARG A 222 -8.32 -6.95 -21.48
CA ARG A 222 -7.63 -6.17 -22.49
C ARG A 222 -7.10 -7.08 -23.60
N ASP A 223 -7.16 -6.61 -24.83
CA ASP A 223 -6.41 -7.23 -25.93
C ASP A 223 -4.90 -6.89 -25.81
N ASP A 224 -4.10 -7.49 -26.68
CA ASP A 224 -2.64 -7.36 -26.65
C ASP A 224 -2.19 -5.88 -26.74
N ALA A 225 -2.73 -5.13 -27.67
CA ALA A 225 -2.37 -3.73 -27.88
C ALA A 225 -2.76 -2.84 -26.68
N ALA A 226 -3.95 -3.05 -26.13
CA ALA A 226 -4.44 -2.34 -24.95
C ALA A 226 -3.64 -2.71 -23.69
N LEU A 227 -3.21 -3.96 -23.55
CA LEU A 227 -2.38 -4.40 -22.42
C LEU A 227 -0.98 -3.81 -22.48
N ARG A 228 -0.33 -3.81 -23.65
CA ARG A 228 0.98 -3.14 -23.85
C ARG A 228 0.90 -1.64 -23.57
N ALA A 229 -0.13 -0.97 -24.07
CA ALA A 229 -0.36 0.45 -23.80
C ALA A 229 -0.60 0.73 -22.31
N HIS A 230 -1.37 -0.14 -21.63
CA HIS A 230 -1.59 -0.06 -20.20
C HIS A 230 -0.28 -0.13 -19.43
N TYR A 231 0.55 -1.15 -19.64
CA TYR A 231 1.85 -1.27 -18.97
C TYR A 231 2.78 -0.08 -19.23
N ALA A 232 2.86 0.40 -20.46
CA ALA A 232 3.65 1.58 -20.78
C ALA A 232 3.17 2.83 -20.01
N THR A 233 1.86 3.01 -19.90
CA THR A 233 1.25 4.10 -19.12
C THR A 233 1.50 3.93 -17.62
N GLN A 234 1.39 2.71 -17.09
CA GLN A 234 1.68 2.45 -15.67
C GLN A 234 3.13 2.78 -15.32
N ILE A 235 4.10 2.44 -16.18
CA ILE A 235 5.51 2.82 -15.99
C ILE A 235 5.68 4.35 -15.88
N GLU A 236 4.98 5.13 -16.71
CA GLU A 236 5.03 6.60 -16.59
C GLU A 236 4.46 7.09 -15.25
N LEU A 237 3.34 6.51 -14.79
CA LEU A 237 2.72 6.85 -13.51
C LEU A 237 3.58 6.45 -12.31
N PHE A 238 4.42 5.43 -12.44
CA PHE A 238 5.34 5.01 -11.38
C PHE A 238 6.31 6.12 -10.98
N TYR A 239 6.77 6.93 -11.94
CA TYR A 239 7.75 7.99 -11.66
C TYR A 239 7.19 9.11 -10.78
N ASP A 240 5.87 9.27 -10.73
CA ASP A 240 5.17 10.26 -9.91
C ASP A 240 4.87 9.76 -8.48
N LEU A 241 5.19 8.49 -8.17
CA LEU A 241 4.97 7.93 -6.83
C LEU A 241 5.96 8.50 -5.81
N ASP A 242 5.47 8.82 -4.63
CA ASP A 242 6.28 9.32 -3.50
C ASP A 242 7.34 8.31 -3.04
N SER A 243 7.00 7.01 -3.04
CA SER A 243 7.87 5.93 -2.59
C SER A 243 7.89 4.77 -3.60
N TRP A 244 9.09 4.27 -3.89
CA TRP A 244 9.30 3.16 -4.81
C TRP A 244 9.59 1.83 -4.11
N VAL A 245 9.94 1.87 -2.82
CA VAL A 245 10.44 0.72 -2.05
C VAL A 245 9.48 -0.48 -1.98
N ARG A 246 8.19 -0.24 -2.18
CA ARG A 246 7.16 -1.30 -2.26
C ARG A 246 6.43 -1.34 -3.59
N SER A 247 6.43 -0.22 -4.32
CA SER A 247 5.57 -0.06 -5.49
C SER A 247 6.16 -0.69 -6.75
N PHE A 248 7.48 -0.83 -6.86
CA PHE A 248 8.15 -1.25 -8.10
C PHE A 248 7.64 -2.59 -8.64
N ALA A 249 7.28 -3.55 -7.77
CA ALA A 249 6.84 -4.89 -8.15
C ALA A 249 5.57 -4.91 -9.01
N TYR A 250 4.72 -3.87 -8.88
CA TYR A 250 3.52 -3.67 -9.71
C TYR A 250 3.84 -3.26 -11.14
N PHE A 251 5.09 -2.86 -11.43
CA PHE A 251 5.51 -2.29 -12.72
C PHE A 251 6.59 -3.11 -13.42
N THR A 252 7.32 -3.95 -12.69
CA THR A 252 8.39 -4.79 -13.23
C THR A 252 7.89 -6.19 -13.61
N LEU A 253 7.49 -7.00 -12.64
CA LEU A 253 7.11 -8.39 -12.88
C LEU A 253 5.93 -8.55 -13.86
N PRO A 254 4.87 -7.72 -13.84
CA PRO A 254 3.78 -7.85 -14.81
C PRO A 254 4.24 -7.71 -16.26
N VAL A 255 5.21 -6.82 -16.52
CA VAL A 255 5.76 -6.60 -17.86
C VAL A 255 6.63 -7.79 -18.29
N TYR A 256 7.56 -8.24 -17.44
CA TYR A 256 8.30 -9.46 -17.72
C TYR A 256 7.36 -10.65 -17.94
N GLY A 257 6.38 -10.83 -17.08
CA GLY A 257 5.39 -11.90 -17.16
C GLY A 257 4.58 -11.89 -18.45
N TYR A 258 4.23 -10.70 -18.96
CA TYR A 258 3.58 -10.55 -20.25
C TYR A 258 4.43 -11.11 -21.39
N PHE A 259 5.73 -10.80 -21.46
CA PHE A 259 6.62 -11.33 -22.48
C PHE A 259 6.91 -12.83 -22.29
N LEU A 260 7.07 -13.28 -21.05
CA LEU A 260 7.23 -14.71 -20.76
C LEU A 260 6.02 -15.53 -21.18
N GLN A 261 4.80 -15.01 -21.02
CA GLN A 261 3.58 -15.69 -21.43
C GLN A 261 3.51 -15.93 -22.95
N GLN A 262 4.15 -15.07 -23.73
CA GLN A 262 4.24 -15.24 -25.19
C GLN A 262 5.24 -16.32 -25.60
N GLN A 263 6.29 -16.54 -24.80
CA GLN A 263 7.31 -17.56 -25.05
C GLN A 263 6.93 -18.92 -24.45
N GLU A 264 6.47 -18.92 -23.19
CA GLU A 264 6.07 -20.11 -22.46
C GLU A 264 4.74 -19.86 -21.73
N SER A 265 3.66 -20.31 -22.36
CA SER A 265 2.32 -20.15 -21.79
C SER A 265 2.18 -20.87 -20.45
N GLY A 266 1.79 -20.12 -19.42
CA GLY A 266 1.64 -20.64 -18.06
C GLY A 266 2.94 -20.74 -17.28
N TRP A 267 3.98 -20.00 -17.66
CA TRP A 267 5.26 -19.90 -16.95
C TRP A 267 5.11 -19.68 -15.44
N HIS A 268 4.13 -18.85 -15.03
CA HIS A 268 3.85 -18.53 -13.64
C HIS A 268 3.42 -19.73 -12.77
N ARG A 269 2.91 -20.80 -13.39
CA ARG A 269 2.52 -22.04 -12.68
C ARG A 269 3.72 -22.88 -12.21
N GLN A 270 4.93 -22.56 -12.69
CA GLN A 270 6.17 -23.19 -12.23
C GLN A 270 6.78 -22.44 -11.03
N VAL A 271 6.29 -21.22 -10.75
CA VAL A 271 6.80 -20.39 -9.65
C VAL A 271 6.33 -20.96 -8.31
N THR A 272 7.26 -21.01 -7.36
CA THR A 272 7.03 -21.39 -5.97
C THR A 272 7.52 -20.26 -5.04
N ALA A 273 7.25 -20.36 -3.75
CA ALA A 273 7.73 -19.38 -2.77
C ALA A 273 9.28 -19.29 -2.71
N GLU A 274 9.97 -20.35 -3.11
CA GLU A 274 11.43 -20.45 -3.13
C GLU A 274 12.04 -20.06 -4.48
N SER A 275 11.23 -19.70 -5.48
CA SER A 275 11.71 -19.34 -6.81
C SER A 275 12.50 -18.03 -6.79
N ASP A 276 13.65 -18.02 -7.45
CA ASP A 276 14.33 -16.80 -7.87
C ASP A 276 13.72 -16.35 -9.22
N LEU A 277 12.86 -15.33 -9.16
CA LEU A 277 12.16 -14.83 -10.35
C LEU A 277 13.14 -14.23 -11.38
N THR A 278 14.20 -13.56 -10.94
CA THR A 278 15.19 -12.97 -11.84
C THR A 278 15.96 -14.05 -12.59
N ALA A 279 16.36 -15.14 -11.91
CA ALA A 279 16.99 -16.28 -12.56
C ALA A 279 16.02 -16.98 -13.52
N LEU A 280 14.76 -17.17 -13.13
CA LEU A 280 13.73 -17.76 -14.00
C LEU A 280 13.47 -16.91 -15.24
N ILE A 281 13.30 -15.60 -15.10
CA ILE A 281 13.12 -14.67 -16.22
C ILE A 281 14.32 -14.73 -17.17
N THR A 282 15.54 -14.68 -16.61
CA THR A 282 16.79 -14.75 -17.39
C THR A 282 16.85 -16.05 -18.21
N LEU A 283 16.49 -17.18 -17.59
CA LEU A 283 16.47 -18.50 -18.24
C LEU A 283 15.42 -18.56 -19.36
N LEU A 284 14.18 -18.17 -19.07
CA LEU A 284 13.06 -18.29 -20.01
C LEU A 284 13.19 -17.33 -21.21
N LEU A 285 13.76 -16.13 -21.00
CA LEU A 285 14.08 -15.21 -22.09
C LEU A 285 15.31 -15.66 -22.91
N GLY A 286 16.09 -16.63 -22.43
CA GLY A 286 17.34 -17.04 -23.06
C GLY A 286 18.38 -15.93 -23.07
N SER A 287 18.43 -15.11 -22.00
CA SER A 287 19.34 -13.98 -21.90
C SER A 287 20.80 -14.46 -21.98
N PRO A 288 21.65 -13.77 -22.76
CA PRO A 288 23.09 -14.06 -22.82
C PRO A 288 23.76 -13.74 -21.49
N LEU A 289 25.00 -14.20 -21.32
CA LEU A 289 25.84 -13.76 -20.20
C LEU A 289 26.00 -12.23 -20.26
N LEU A 290 25.61 -11.55 -19.16
CA LEU A 290 25.60 -10.10 -19.11
C LEU A 290 26.98 -9.55 -18.72
N ASP A 291 27.45 -8.55 -19.47
CA ASP A 291 28.64 -7.77 -19.11
C ASP A 291 28.25 -6.65 -18.11
N LEU A 292 28.58 -6.85 -16.85
CA LEU A 292 28.32 -5.89 -15.78
C LEU A 292 29.46 -4.91 -15.55
N SER A 293 30.28 -4.61 -16.58
CA SER A 293 31.27 -3.53 -16.50
C SER A 293 30.61 -2.16 -16.53
N ASP A 294 31.16 -1.21 -15.80
CA ASP A 294 30.63 0.15 -15.70
C ASP A 294 30.57 0.84 -17.09
N GLU A 295 31.56 0.56 -17.94
CA GLU A 295 31.61 1.09 -19.31
C GLU A 295 30.44 0.57 -20.17
N HIS A 296 30.14 -0.74 -20.09
CA HIS A 296 29.03 -1.33 -20.83
C HIS A 296 27.67 -0.82 -20.32
N ILE A 297 27.50 -0.71 -19.00
CA ILE A 297 26.30 -0.16 -18.37
C ILE A 297 26.04 1.28 -18.83
N LEU A 298 27.08 2.15 -18.80
CA LEU A 298 26.94 3.55 -19.21
C LEU A 298 26.61 3.65 -20.70
N THR A 299 27.33 2.90 -21.54
CA THR A 299 27.10 2.90 -23.00
C THR A 299 25.68 2.44 -23.34
N THR A 300 25.21 1.35 -22.72
CA THR A 300 23.85 0.83 -22.91
C THR A 300 22.80 1.80 -22.38
N GLY A 301 23.06 2.43 -21.23
CA GLY A 301 22.18 3.40 -20.58
C GLY A 301 21.89 4.65 -21.43
N MET A 302 22.80 5.03 -22.35
CA MET A 302 22.57 6.16 -23.26
C MET A 302 21.30 5.98 -24.11
N ALA A 303 20.99 4.75 -24.51
CA ALA A 303 19.77 4.43 -25.27
C ALA A 303 18.48 4.59 -24.48
N TYR A 304 18.57 4.77 -23.15
CA TYR A 304 17.46 4.86 -22.20
C TYR A 304 17.48 6.15 -21.36
N GLY A 305 18.27 7.15 -21.78
CA GLY A 305 18.29 8.49 -21.16
C GLY A 305 19.01 8.55 -19.82
N ILE A 306 20.10 7.78 -19.63
CA ILE A 306 20.84 7.74 -18.37
C ILE A 306 21.30 9.12 -17.89
N GLU A 307 21.65 10.03 -18.79
CA GLU A 307 22.15 11.36 -18.43
C GLU A 307 21.07 12.18 -17.72
N GLU A 308 19.86 12.23 -18.28
CA GLU A 308 18.71 12.93 -17.70
C GLU A 308 18.26 12.28 -16.39
N ILE A 309 18.29 10.94 -16.33
CA ILE A 309 17.95 10.19 -15.11
C ILE A 309 18.94 10.51 -14.00
N VAL A 310 20.25 10.54 -14.28
CA VAL A 310 21.30 10.87 -13.30
C VAL A 310 21.14 12.31 -12.80
N ILE A 311 20.85 13.26 -13.69
CA ILE A 311 20.63 14.67 -13.31
C ILE A 311 19.42 14.73 -12.35
N ARG A 312 18.28 14.18 -12.73
CA ARG A 312 17.05 14.19 -11.93
C ARG A 312 17.25 13.55 -10.55
N GLU A 313 17.88 12.38 -10.48
CA GLU A 313 18.06 11.69 -9.20
C GLU A 313 19.17 12.36 -8.35
N THR A 314 20.12 13.06 -8.96
CA THR A 314 21.09 13.88 -8.21
C THR A 314 20.41 15.10 -7.59
N GLU A 315 19.56 15.80 -8.32
CA GLU A 315 18.78 16.93 -7.79
C GLU A 315 17.83 16.47 -6.66
N ARG A 316 17.18 15.30 -6.82
CA ARG A 316 16.35 14.71 -5.77
C ARG A 316 17.15 14.44 -4.50
N GLU A 317 18.32 13.83 -4.64
CA GLU A 317 19.20 13.53 -3.50
C GLU A 317 19.69 14.81 -2.80
N MET A 318 20.01 15.86 -3.55
CA MET A 318 20.37 17.16 -2.98
C MET A 318 19.22 17.75 -2.17
N LYS A 319 18.01 17.81 -2.74
CA LYS A 319 16.80 18.29 -2.04
C LYS A 319 16.50 17.47 -0.77
N LYS A 320 16.66 16.15 -0.83
CA LYS A 320 16.49 15.27 0.33
C LYS A 320 17.50 15.58 1.43
N ARG A 321 18.78 15.80 1.07
CA ARG A 321 19.83 16.19 2.03
C ARG A 321 19.56 17.56 2.64
N GLU A 322 19.15 18.52 1.85
CA GLU A 322 18.77 19.86 2.33
C GLU A 322 17.61 19.78 3.33
N LEU A 323 16.57 18.98 3.02
CA LEU A 323 15.45 18.75 3.91
C LEU A 323 15.88 18.09 5.23
N ILE A 324 16.72 17.04 5.17
CA ILE A 324 17.27 16.37 6.35
C ILE A 324 18.06 17.36 7.21
N ASN A 325 18.92 18.18 6.60
CA ASN A 325 19.70 19.17 7.30
C ASN A 325 18.80 20.25 7.94
N SER A 326 17.80 20.74 7.21
CA SER A 326 16.85 21.72 7.76
C SER A 326 16.10 21.19 8.98
N TYR A 327 15.69 19.92 8.96
CA TYR A 327 15.08 19.28 10.12
C TYR A 327 16.05 19.08 11.27
N ARG A 328 17.31 18.72 11.01
CA ARG A 328 18.33 18.63 12.07
C ARG A 328 18.51 19.97 12.77
N ASP A 329 18.70 21.03 12.00
CA ASP A 329 18.87 22.38 12.52
C ASP A 329 17.64 22.81 13.33
N LEU A 330 16.44 22.53 12.82
CA LEU A 330 15.18 22.88 13.46
C LEU A 330 15.01 22.18 14.83
N PHE A 331 15.20 20.86 14.88
CA PHE A 331 14.97 20.08 16.10
C PHE A 331 16.14 20.11 17.11
N GLN A 332 17.30 20.60 16.70
CA GLN A 332 18.44 20.88 17.58
C GLN A 332 18.51 22.35 18.01
N SER A 333 17.60 23.22 17.54
CA SER A 333 17.55 24.61 17.91
C SER A 333 17.07 24.83 19.35
N GLU A 334 17.36 26.01 19.90
CA GLU A 334 16.80 26.40 21.19
C GLU A 334 15.30 26.65 21.11
N GLY A 335 14.61 26.39 22.20
CA GLY A 335 13.19 26.67 22.33
C GLY A 335 12.27 25.55 21.84
N VAL A 336 12.77 24.42 21.41
CA VAL A 336 11.91 23.26 21.01
C VAL A 336 11.03 22.81 22.18
N VAL A 337 9.88 22.24 21.84
CA VAL A 337 8.93 21.66 22.81
C VAL A 337 9.13 20.16 22.87
N VAL A 338 9.34 19.60 24.05
CA VAL A 338 9.49 18.18 24.30
C VAL A 338 8.30 17.63 25.07
N LEU A 339 7.57 16.70 24.47
CA LEU A 339 6.42 16.04 25.09
C LEU A 339 6.74 14.56 25.32
N PRO A 340 6.62 14.04 26.56
CA PRO A 340 6.75 12.61 26.82
C PRO A 340 5.57 11.85 26.23
N LEU A 341 5.77 10.59 25.87
CA LEU A 341 4.73 9.70 25.37
C LEU A 341 4.57 8.53 26.33
N GLU A 342 3.36 8.39 26.91
CA GLU A 342 3.03 7.39 27.92
C GLU A 342 1.86 6.51 27.50
N ASN A 343 0.73 7.14 27.07
CA ASN A 343 -0.51 6.48 26.66
C ASN A 343 -0.98 6.99 25.30
N MET A 344 -0.07 7.07 24.35
CA MET A 344 -0.33 7.73 23.08
C MET A 344 -1.22 6.93 22.15
N HIS A 345 -2.08 7.65 21.41
CA HIS A 345 -2.69 7.22 20.18
C HIS A 345 -2.19 8.14 19.06
N ILE A 346 -1.65 7.57 18.00
CA ILE A 346 -1.03 8.31 16.91
C ILE A 346 -1.70 8.01 15.57
N GLY A 347 -1.96 9.07 14.79
CA GLY A 347 -2.33 8.98 13.38
C GLY A 347 -1.36 9.79 12.55
N PHE A 348 -0.83 9.24 11.46
CA PHE A 348 0.15 9.87 10.59
C PHE A 348 0.09 9.33 9.17
N ASN A 349 0.74 10.02 8.22
CA ASN A 349 0.95 9.51 6.87
C ASN A 349 2.30 8.76 6.80
N PRO A 350 2.31 7.44 6.56
CA PRO A 350 3.54 6.65 6.50
C PRO A 350 4.40 6.94 5.25
N SER A 351 3.84 7.57 4.21
CA SER A 351 4.54 7.80 2.93
C SER A 351 5.54 8.94 2.96
N ASN A 352 5.47 9.85 3.95
CA ASN A 352 6.28 11.07 3.98
C ASN A 352 7.23 11.18 5.17
N LEU A 353 7.54 10.08 5.81
CA LEU A 353 8.44 10.04 6.98
C LEU A 353 9.87 10.36 6.56
N VAL A 354 10.58 11.15 7.40
CA VAL A 354 11.98 11.52 7.16
C VAL A 354 12.86 11.05 8.31
N PRO A 355 13.61 9.95 8.14
CA PRO A 355 14.57 9.50 9.14
C PRO A 355 15.71 10.51 9.35
N LEU A 356 16.06 10.79 10.60
CA LEU A 356 17.19 11.62 11.03
C LEU A 356 18.23 10.80 11.79
N ASP A 357 18.61 9.64 11.27
CA ASP A 357 19.58 8.71 11.88
C ASP A 357 19.27 8.43 13.36
N THR A 358 20.24 8.67 14.25
CA THR A 358 20.11 8.43 15.69
C THR A 358 19.17 9.40 16.42
N LEU A 359 18.77 10.51 15.80
CA LEU A 359 17.85 11.48 16.41
C LEU A 359 16.41 10.96 16.43
N GLY A 360 16.04 10.10 15.47
CA GLY A 360 14.69 9.57 15.30
C GLY A 360 14.13 9.81 13.91
N THR A 361 12.80 9.89 13.83
CA THR A 361 12.10 10.09 12.56
C THR A 361 11.21 11.31 12.63
N VAL A 362 11.30 12.18 11.64
CA VAL A 362 10.38 13.32 11.49
C VAL A 362 9.10 12.85 10.82
N TYR A 363 8.00 13.22 11.40
CA TYR A 363 6.63 13.07 10.91
C TYR A 363 6.17 14.43 10.42
N PRO A 364 6.17 14.75 9.12
CA PRO A 364 5.78 16.05 8.59
C PRO A 364 4.37 16.47 8.98
N ASN A 365 3.48 15.50 9.14
CA ASN A 365 2.14 15.66 9.69
C ASN A 365 1.79 14.47 10.58
N LEU A 366 1.16 14.75 11.72
CA LEU A 366 0.64 13.73 12.62
C LEU A 366 -0.42 14.30 13.56
N ARG A 367 -1.18 13.41 14.19
CA ARG A 367 -2.03 13.72 15.34
C ARG A 367 -1.70 12.75 16.47
N ILE A 368 -1.43 13.27 17.65
CA ILE A 368 -1.20 12.48 18.87
C ILE A 368 -2.20 12.90 19.93
N THR A 369 -2.81 11.91 20.61
CA THR A 369 -3.50 12.10 21.88
C THR A 369 -2.77 11.33 22.96
N ASP A 370 -2.50 11.99 24.08
CA ASP A 370 -1.85 11.41 25.26
C ASP A 370 -2.44 12.04 26.54
N ASN A 371 -1.94 11.66 27.70
CA ASN A 371 -2.36 12.20 29.01
C ASN A 371 -2.35 13.74 29.06
N TRP A 372 -1.40 14.36 28.41
CA TRP A 372 -1.19 15.82 28.39
C TRP A 372 -2.11 16.57 27.42
N GLY A 373 -2.84 15.89 26.55
CA GLY A 373 -3.77 16.56 25.64
C GLY A 373 -3.73 16.03 24.21
N ILE A 374 -3.94 16.97 23.26
CA ILE A 374 -4.05 16.67 21.82
C ILE A 374 -3.06 17.55 21.06
N LEU A 375 -2.14 16.90 20.37
CA LEU A 375 -1.22 17.51 19.41
C LEU A 375 -1.71 17.27 17.98
N GLU A 376 -1.76 18.34 17.19
CA GLU A 376 -2.02 18.31 15.74
C GLU A 376 -0.86 19.01 15.03
N VAL A 377 -0.20 18.30 14.11
CA VAL A 377 0.87 18.82 13.26
C VAL A 377 0.39 18.67 11.82
N VAL A 378 0.27 19.80 11.13
CA VAL A 378 -0.18 19.86 9.73
C VAL A 378 0.96 20.14 8.76
N SER A 379 2.05 20.74 9.26
CA SER A 379 3.29 21.02 8.52
C SER A 379 4.44 21.28 9.49
N GLY A 380 5.68 21.45 8.99
CA GLY A 380 6.87 21.73 9.81
C GLY A 380 7.42 20.54 10.58
N GLY A 381 6.63 19.50 10.74
CA GLY A 381 7.06 18.22 11.29
C GLY A 381 7.10 18.14 12.82
N ALA A 382 7.16 16.90 13.29
CA ALA A 382 7.44 16.52 14.68
C ALA A 382 8.47 15.40 14.69
N LEU A 383 9.51 15.50 15.50
CA LEU A 383 10.55 14.49 15.62
C LEU A 383 10.17 13.47 16.70
N MET A 384 9.87 12.26 16.25
CA MET A 384 9.65 11.09 17.11
C MET A 384 10.98 10.47 17.49
N SER A 385 11.23 10.25 18.78
CA SER A 385 12.44 9.57 19.25
C SER A 385 12.47 8.10 18.80
N PRO A 386 13.66 7.48 18.65
CA PRO A 386 13.78 6.06 18.26
C PRO A 386 13.07 5.10 19.23
N ALA A 387 13.02 5.44 20.52
CA ALA A 387 12.35 4.65 21.56
C ALA A 387 10.84 4.94 21.68
N TRP A 388 10.29 5.81 20.87
CA TRP A 388 8.88 6.22 20.89
C TRP A 388 8.38 6.72 22.27
N ASN A 389 9.27 7.29 23.06
CA ASN A 389 9.00 7.75 24.44
C ASN A 389 8.88 9.28 24.55
N LYS A 390 9.15 10.00 23.46
CA LYS A 390 8.97 11.45 23.36
C LYS A 390 8.79 11.92 21.93
N VAL A 391 8.09 13.02 21.76
CA VAL A 391 8.01 13.79 20.53
C VAL A 391 8.54 15.19 20.76
N THR A 392 9.33 15.70 19.81
CA THR A 392 9.90 17.07 19.84
C THR A 392 9.27 17.89 18.73
N LEU A 393 8.87 19.13 19.05
CA LEU A 393 8.25 20.09 18.13
C LEU A 393 9.13 21.31 17.95
N PRO A 394 9.01 22.05 16.85
CA PRO A 394 9.63 23.35 16.68
C PRO A 394 9.23 24.34 17.79
N PRO A 395 9.97 25.44 17.99
CA PRO A 395 9.66 26.44 19.00
C PRO A 395 8.23 26.96 18.91
N PRO A 396 7.55 27.19 20.03
CA PRO A 396 6.21 27.76 20.04
C PRO A 396 6.23 29.27 19.72
N LEU A 397 5.23 29.71 18.96
CA LEU A 397 4.94 31.15 18.74
C LEU A 397 4.00 31.70 19.79
N GLN A 398 3.18 30.86 20.39
CA GLN A 398 2.20 31.21 21.43
C GLN A 398 2.14 30.11 22.48
N VAL A 399 2.08 30.49 23.75
CA VAL A 399 1.87 29.59 24.90
C VAL A 399 0.87 30.24 25.84
N THR A 400 -0.16 29.47 26.21
CA THR A 400 -1.16 29.80 27.24
C THR A 400 -1.37 28.58 28.13
N ASP A 401 -2.19 28.68 29.18
CA ASP A 401 -2.46 27.58 30.11
C ASP A 401 -3.12 26.35 29.44
N SER A 402 -3.92 26.57 28.37
CA SER A 402 -4.68 25.49 27.70
C SER A 402 -4.25 25.23 26.27
N LEU A 403 -3.32 26.04 25.73
CA LEU A 403 -2.94 25.99 24.33
C LEU A 403 -1.49 26.42 24.14
N ALA A 404 -0.75 25.65 23.36
CA ALA A 404 0.48 26.08 22.71
C ALA A 404 0.38 25.89 21.20
N ALA A 405 0.98 26.78 20.43
CA ALA A 405 1.00 26.70 18.98
C ALA A 405 2.33 27.24 18.43
N GLY A 406 2.82 26.61 17.38
CA GLY A 406 3.96 27.03 16.59
C GLY A 406 3.64 27.00 15.10
N GLU A 407 4.66 27.17 14.27
CA GLU A 407 4.49 27.08 12.83
C GLU A 407 4.10 25.64 12.42
N GLY A 408 2.88 25.48 11.91
CA GLY A 408 2.34 24.20 11.44
C GLY A 408 1.93 23.21 12.52
N TRP A 409 1.94 23.57 13.82
CA TRP A 409 1.47 22.68 14.88
C TRP A 409 0.65 23.39 15.96
N LYS A 410 -0.22 22.63 16.64
CA LYS A 410 -1.08 23.08 17.72
C LYS A 410 -1.21 21.99 18.78
N LEU A 411 -0.99 22.37 20.04
CA LEU A 411 -1.14 21.53 21.22
C LEU A 411 -2.26 22.08 22.10
N ARG A 412 -3.35 21.32 22.24
CA ARG A 412 -4.38 21.58 23.28
C ARG A 412 -3.94 20.86 24.54
N ILE A 413 -3.76 21.61 25.62
CA ILE A 413 -3.25 21.13 26.89
C ILE A 413 -4.44 20.73 27.78
N SER A 414 -4.43 19.51 28.32
CA SER A 414 -5.44 19.01 29.26
C SER A 414 -5.33 19.69 30.63
N ASP A 415 -6.45 19.73 31.35
CA ASP A 415 -6.49 20.27 32.72
C ASP A 415 -5.46 19.60 33.63
N GLY A 416 -4.77 20.39 34.45
CA GLY A 416 -3.71 19.89 35.32
C GLY A 416 -2.34 19.75 34.70
N TRP A 417 -2.22 20.00 33.39
CA TRP A 417 -0.95 20.04 32.67
C TRP A 417 -0.62 21.46 32.26
N LYS A 418 0.68 21.78 32.16
CA LYS A 418 1.16 23.08 31.68
C LYS A 418 2.46 22.93 30.89
N LEU A 419 2.68 23.87 29.97
CA LEU A 419 3.92 23.94 29.20
C LEU A 419 4.83 24.96 29.83
N GLU A 420 5.98 24.57 30.35
CA GLU A 420 6.95 25.42 31.02
C GLU A 420 8.28 25.46 30.29
N LYS A 421 8.87 26.62 30.22
CA LYS A 421 10.24 26.80 29.74
C LYS A 421 11.23 26.43 30.82
N LYS A 422 12.12 25.45 30.57
CA LYS A 422 13.22 25.06 31.45
C LYS A 422 14.51 25.17 30.67
N GLU A 423 15.44 25.94 31.14
CA GLU A 423 16.68 26.27 30.43
C GLU A 423 16.41 26.77 29.00
N HIS A 424 16.75 26.00 28.00
CA HIS A 424 16.64 26.39 26.60
C HIS A 424 15.39 25.81 25.89
N HIS A 425 14.63 24.91 26.52
CA HIS A 425 13.51 24.18 25.88
C HIS A 425 12.22 24.28 26.68
N TYR A 426 11.11 23.91 26.03
CA TYR A 426 9.80 23.77 26.68
C TYR A 426 9.49 22.33 27.00
N TYR A 427 8.97 22.08 28.18
CA TYR A 427 8.55 20.75 28.65
C TYR A 427 7.14 20.81 29.19
N ILE A 428 6.34 19.76 28.92
CA ILE A 428 5.02 19.63 29.53
C ILE A 428 5.15 18.96 30.89
N THR A 429 4.48 19.53 31.89
CA THR A 429 4.51 19.07 33.30
C THR A 429 3.11 19.11 33.89
N LYS A 430 2.87 18.31 34.94
CA LYS A 430 1.64 18.37 35.75
C LYS A 430 1.72 19.51 36.74
#